data_079cfbed0f02609a89c3c7e1baecd3ab
#
_entry.id   079cfbed0f02609a89c3c7e1baecd3ab
#
_cell.length_a   1.000
_cell.length_b   1.000
_cell.length_c   1.000
_cell.angle_alpha   90.00
_cell.angle_beta   90.00
_cell.angle_gamma   90.00
#
_symmetry.space_group_name_H-M   'P 1'
#
loop_
_entity.id
_entity.type
_entity.pdbx_description
1 polymer ?
#
loop_
_entity_poly.entity_id
_entity_poly.type
_entity_poly.pdbx_seq_one_letter_code
_entity_poly.pdbx_strand_id
1 'polypeptide(L)'
;MKRIALILTDHFYASGVTGTLDLLQLANGAQGANREPLFDWKIYSADGLPRTSSSGIPIAADGDFASLRHADAICLPAIRYIDLPQLQQRLAAEP
;
A
#
# COMPACT_ATOMS: atom_id res chain seq x y z
N MET A 1 -15.17 10.16 -5.95
CA MET A 1 -14.09 9.19 -6.05
C MET A 1 -13.40 9.03 -4.69
N LYS A 2 -13.24 7.81 -4.24
CA LYS A 2 -12.58 7.53 -2.97
C LYS A 2 -11.07 7.42 -3.16
N ARG A 3 -10.32 8.04 -2.27
CA ARG A 3 -8.85 8.00 -2.29
C ARG A 3 -8.34 6.97 -1.32
N ILE A 4 -7.56 6.04 -1.83
CA ILE A 4 -7.01 4.93 -1.07
C ILE A 4 -5.49 5.15 -0.94
N ALA A 5 -4.99 5.12 0.28
CA ALA A 5 -3.55 5.15 0.54
C ALA A 5 -3.09 3.75 0.91
N LEU A 6 -2.12 3.21 0.17
CA LEU A 6 -1.45 1.97 0.51
C LEU A 6 -0.14 2.31 1.21
N ILE A 7 0.10 1.68 2.34
CA ILE A 7 1.29 1.94 3.15
C ILE A 7 2.25 0.75 3.01
N LEU A 8 3.46 1.03 2.57
CA LEU A 8 4.51 0.02 2.48
C LEU A 8 5.37 0.05 3.74
N THR A 9 5.55 -1.11 4.34
CA THR A 9 6.52 -1.35 5.40
C THR A 9 7.52 -2.38 4.92
N ASP A 10 8.61 -2.59 5.65
CA ASP A 10 9.56 -3.63 5.28
C ASP A 10 8.93 -5.03 5.42
N HIS A 11 9.29 -5.93 4.52
CA HIS A 11 8.87 -7.33 4.53
C HIS A 11 7.36 -7.55 4.38
N PHE A 12 6.69 -6.65 3.69
CA PHE A 12 5.29 -6.83 3.33
C PHE A 12 5.14 -7.96 2.31
N TYR A 13 3.94 -8.54 2.23
CA TYR A 13 3.64 -9.51 1.18
C TYR A 13 3.24 -8.76 -0.09
N ALA A 14 3.94 -9.05 -1.20
CA ALA A 14 3.71 -8.38 -2.48
C ALA A 14 2.26 -8.53 -2.95
N SER A 15 1.65 -9.70 -2.74
CA SER A 15 0.26 -9.95 -3.14
C SER A 15 -0.74 -9.05 -2.40
N GLY A 16 -0.40 -8.58 -1.20
CA GLY A 16 -1.24 -7.63 -0.47
C GLY A 16 -1.32 -6.28 -1.17
N VAL A 17 -0.26 -5.89 -1.86
CA VAL A 17 -0.23 -4.66 -2.66
C VAL A 17 -0.84 -4.91 -4.04
N THR A 18 -0.29 -5.87 -4.79
CA THR A 18 -0.70 -6.11 -6.17
C THR A 18 -2.15 -6.59 -6.26
N GLY A 19 -2.56 -7.48 -5.36
CA GLY A 19 -3.93 -7.96 -5.32
C GLY A 19 -4.93 -6.85 -5.01
N THR A 20 -4.61 -5.97 -4.07
CA THR A 20 -5.46 -4.83 -3.74
C THR A 20 -5.59 -3.89 -4.94
N LEU A 21 -4.49 -3.57 -5.60
CA LEU A 21 -4.53 -2.70 -6.78
C LEU A 21 -5.33 -3.32 -7.91
N ASP A 22 -5.18 -4.63 -8.13
CA ASP A 22 -5.95 -5.32 -9.17
C ASP A 22 -7.44 -5.28 -8.87
N LEU A 23 -7.85 -5.45 -7.61
CA LEU A 23 -9.25 -5.36 -7.23
C LEU A 23 -9.81 -3.95 -7.44
N LEU A 24 -9.05 -2.91 -7.09
CA LEU A 24 -9.46 -1.53 -7.31
C LEU A 24 -9.60 -1.24 -8.80
N GLN A 25 -8.68 -1.73 -9.60
CA GLN A 25 -8.73 -1.57 -11.05
C GLN A 25 -9.95 -2.27 -11.65
N LEU A 26 -10.25 -3.49 -11.19
CA LEU A 26 -11.43 -4.22 -11.65
C LEU A 26 -12.72 -3.48 -11.27
N ALA A 27 -12.79 -2.95 -10.05
CA ALA A 27 -13.95 -2.19 -9.61
C ALA A 27 -14.16 -0.94 -10.46
N ASN A 28 -13.08 -0.23 -10.79
CA ASN A 28 -13.16 0.93 -11.68
C ASN A 28 -13.63 0.53 -13.09
N GLY A 29 -13.13 -0.58 -13.61
CA GLY A 29 -13.51 -1.08 -14.92
C GLY A 29 -14.97 -1.48 -15.00
N ALA A 30 -15.56 -1.96 -13.91
CA ALA A 30 -16.94 -2.38 -13.87
C ALA A 30 -17.92 -1.20 -14.04
N GLN A 31 -17.46 0.04 -13.88
CA GLN A 31 -18.30 1.22 -14.10
C GLN A 31 -18.54 1.53 -15.57
N GLY A 32 -17.76 0.94 -16.47
CA GLY A 32 -17.83 1.23 -17.90
C GLY A 32 -16.94 2.38 -18.32
N ALA A 33 -16.70 2.47 -19.64
CA ALA A 33 -15.68 3.37 -20.19
C ALA A 33 -16.02 4.87 -20.02
N ASN A 34 -17.29 5.21 -19.89
CA ASN A 34 -17.74 6.61 -19.84
C ASN A 34 -18.04 7.10 -18.42
N ARG A 35 -17.74 6.31 -17.41
CA ARG A 35 -17.98 6.69 -16.03
C ARG A 35 -16.66 6.99 -15.33
N GLU A 36 -16.73 7.89 -14.34
CA GLU A 36 -15.58 8.18 -13.52
C GLU A 36 -15.20 6.97 -12.67
N PRO A 37 -13.91 6.76 -12.42
CA PRO A 37 -13.47 5.69 -11.54
C PRO A 37 -14.04 5.87 -10.13
N LEU A 38 -14.34 4.75 -9.46
CA LEU A 38 -14.78 4.75 -8.07
C LEU A 38 -13.60 5.07 -7.12
N PHE A 39 -12.41 4.63 -7.50
CA PHE A 39 -11.24 4.69 -6.63
C PHE A 39 -10.06 5.33 -7.34
N ASP A 40 -9.33 6.12 -6.57
CA ASP A 40 -7.98 6.56 -6.90
C ASP A 40 -7.06 6.05 -5.79
N TRP A 41 -5.80 5.78 -6.10
CA TRP A 41 -4.87 5.24 -5.11
C TRP A 41 -3.48 5.78 -5.29
N LYS A 42 -2.74 5.83 -4.19
CA LYS A 42 -1.32 6.10 -4.16
C LYS A 42 -0.65 5.23 -3.12
N ILE A 43 0.62 4.98 -3.32
CA ILE A 43 1.44 4.13 -2.47
C ILE A 43 2.41 5.03 -1.71
N TYR A 44 2.49 4.83 -0.39
CA TYR A 44 3.36 5.63 0.47
C TYR A 44 4.28 4.74 1.28
N SER A 45 5.50 5.23 1.51
CA SER A 45 6.39 4.69 2.52
C SER A 45 6.83 5.82 3.44
N ALA A 46 7.43 5.49 4.60
CA ALA A 46 7.77 6.50 5.60
C ALA A 46 8.64 7.62 5.03
N ASP A 47 9.59 7.27 4.19
CA ASP A 47 10.57 8.22 3.62
C ASP A 47 10.41 8.44 2.12
N GLY A 48 9.38 7.85 1.49
CA GLY A 48 9.15 7.95 0.06
C GLY A 48 10.03 7.04 -0.80
N LEU A 49 10.91 6.28 -0.18
CA LEU A 49 11.79 5.37 -0.91
C LEU A 49 11.11 4.02 -1.13
N PRO A 50 11.53 3.26 -2.16
CA PRO A 50 10.99 1.94 -2.40
C PRO A 50 11.16 1.01 -1.20
N ARG A 51 10.25 0.08 -1.04
CA ARG A 51 10.33 -0.99 -0.05
C ARG A 51 10.34 -2.32 -0.75
N THR A 52 11.05 -3.27 -0.16
CA THR A 52 11.18 -4.61 -0.73
C THR A 52 10.26 -5.57 -0.01
N SER A 53 9.50 -6.34 -0.78
CA SER A 53 8.57 -7.34 -0.23
C SER A 53 9.34 -8.49 0.44
N SER A 54 8.60 -9.34 1.15
CA SER A 54 9.18 -10.52 1.80
C SER A 54 9.84 -11.49 0.81
N SER A 55 9.42 -11.46 -0.45
CA SER A 55 9.97 -12.31 -1.51
C SER A 55 11.04 -11.61 -2.36
N GLY A 56 11.43 -10.39 -2.00
CA GLY A 56 12.51 -9.67 -2.67
C GLY A 56 12.09 -8.78 -3.82
N ILE A 57 10.79 -8.50 -3.97
CA ILE A 57 10.29 -7.63 -5.04
C ILE A 57 10.26 -6.19 -4.53
N PRO A 58 11.02 -5.27 -5.15
CA PRO A 58 10.93 -3.86 -4.78
C PRO A 58 9.68 -3.21 -5.37
N ILE A 59 9.02 -2.39 -4.59
CA ILE A 59 7.87 -1.60 -5.03
C ILE A 59 8.17 -0.14 -4.73
N ALA A 60 8.01 0.70 -5.75
CA ALA A 60 8.23 2.14 -5.61
C ALA A 60 7.07 2.78 -4.84
N ALA A 61 7.38 3.83 -4.09
CA ALA A 61 6.37 4.66 -3.43
C ALA A 61 6.11 5.92 -4.25
N ASP A 62 4.88 6.41 -4.18
CA ASP A 62 4.49 7.67 -4.81
C ASP A 62 4.89 8.87 -3.95
N GLY A 63 5.03 8.66 -2.66
CA GLY A 63 5.42 9.70 -1.73
C GLY A 63 5.74 9.18 -0.34
N ASP A 64 6.15 10.08 0.53
CA ASP A 64 6.38 9.78 1.94
C ASP A 64 5.13 10.08 2.78
N PHE A 65 5.18 9.76 4.07
CA PHE A 65 4.04 10.02 4.95
C PHE A 65 3.74 11.51 5.08
N ALA A 66 4.75 12.36 4.99
CA ALA A 66 4.54 13.80 5.08
C ALA A 66 3.75 14.35 3.90
N SER A 67 3.81 13.69 2.74
CA SER A 67 3.06 14.10 1.55
C SER A 67 1.63 13.54 1.49
N LEU A 68 1.29 12.65 2.41
CA LEU A 68 -0.06 12.09 2.47
C LEU A 68 -1.02 13.15 3.00
N ARG A 69 -1.91 13.64 2.14
CA ARG A 69 -2.81 14.75 2.48
C ARG A 69 -4.19 14.29 2.91
N HIS A 70 -4.79 13.47 2.07
CA HIS A 70 -6.16 13.04 2.29
C HIS A 70 -6.32 11.62 1.77
N ALA A 71 -6.89 10.78 2.60
CA ALA A 71 -7.26 9.43 2.20
C ALA A 71 -8.60 9.08 2.83
N ASP A 72 -9.49 8.48 2.05
CA ASP A 72 -10.75 7.96 2.57
C ASP A 72 -10.55 6.62 3.26
N ALA A 73 -9.51 5.88 2.87
CA ALA A 73 -9.13 4.62 3.50
C ALA A 73 -7.62 4.42 3.42
N ILE A 74 -7.09 3.75 4.41
CA ILE A 74 -5.67 3.38 4.48
C ILE A 74 -5.60 1.87 4.49
N CYS A 75 -4.84 1.29 3.54
CA CYS A 75 -4.60 -0.14 3.45
C CYS A 75 -3.17 -0.44 3.91
N LEU A 76 -3.04 -1.32 4.87
CA LEU A 76 -1.74 -1.81 5.33
C LEU A 76 -1.61 -3.27 4.90
N PRO A 77 -0.75 -3.59 3.93
CA PRO A 77 -0.57 -4.98 3.49
C PRO A 77 -0.03 -5.85 4.61
N ALA A 78 -0.35 -7.13 4.55
CA ALA A 78 0.15 -8.10 5.52
C ALA A 78 1.67 -8.12 5.50
N ILE A 79 2.26 -8.30 6.68
CA ILE A 79 3.70 -8.31 6.89
C ILE A 79 4.12 -9.71 7.28
N ARG A 80 5.19 -10.23 6.64
CA ARG A 80 5.79 -11.47 7.08
C ARG A 80 6.54 -11.21 8.39
N TYR A 81 6.30 -12.06 9.38
CA TYR A 81 7.09 -12.01 10.61
C TYR A 81 7.60 -13.41 10.96
N ILE A 82 8.72 -13.45 11.69
CA ILE A 82 9.34 -14.70 12.11
C ILE A 82 8.89 -15.03 13.52
N ASP A 83 8.83 -14.02 14.39
CA ASP A 83 8.29 -14.12 15.73
C ASP A 83 7.68 -12.80 16.16
N LEU A 84 6.89 -12.84 17.22
CA LEU A 84 6.17 -11.65 17.67
C LEU A 84 7.08 -10.51 18.13
N PRO A 85 8.16 -10.75 18.90
CA PRO A 85 9.06 -9.67 19.25
C PRO A 85 9.67 -8.97 18.04
N GLN A 86 10.05 -9.72 17.02
CA GLN A 86 10.60 -9.15 15.80
C GLN A 86 9.57 -8.29 15.07
N LEU A 87 8.32 -8.74 15.00
CA LEU A 87 7.24 -7.97 14.40
C LEU A 87 7.03 -6.66 15.16
N GLN A 88 7.02 -6.73 16.49
CA GLN A 88 6.85 -5.53 17.31
C GLN A 88 7.96 -4.52 17.08
N GLN A 89 9.21 -4.97 16.95
CA GLN A 89 10.33 -4.09 16.63
C GLN A 89 10.16 -3.42 15.29
N ARG A 90 9.73 -4.15 14.28
CA ARG A 90 9.49 -3.59 12.95
C ARG A 90 8.41 -2.53 12.96
N LEU A 91 7.30 -2.82 13.62
CA LEU A 91 6.19 -1.87 13.68
C LEU A 91 6.57 -0.61 14.47
N ALA A 92 7.37 -0.75 15.52
CA ALA A 92 7.85 0.38 16.31
C ALA A 92 8.83 1.26 15.52
N ALA A 93 9.58 0.70 14.56
CA ALA A 93 10.52 1.43 13.73
C ALA A 93 9.87 2.21 12.61
N GLU A 94 8.62 1.90 12.25
CA GLU A 94 7.87 2.62 11.22
C GLU A 94 7.12 3.79 11.86
N PRO A 95 7.23 4.99 11.29
CA PRO A 95 6.51 6.17 11.82
C PRO A 95 5.00 6.10 11.62
#